data_73429a44ec6a16a6c644743254d0bc19
#
_entry.id   73429a44ec6a16a6c644743254d0bc19
#
_cell.length_a   1.000
_cell.length_b   1.000
_cell.length_c   1.000
_cell.angle_alpha   90.00
_cell.angle_beta   90.00
_cell.angle_gamma   90.00
#
_symmetry.space_group_name_H-M   'P 1'
#
loop_
_entity.id
_entity.type
_entity.pdbx_description
1 polymer ?
#
loop_
_entity_poly.entity_id
_entity_poly.type
_entity_poly.pdbx_seq_one_letter_code
_entity_poly.pdbx_strand_id
1 'polypeptide(L)'
;ASEVRKLSEHTKEQISQISQNMNALRSVSEQVVTEIIETSKFIDKSVDDAQFAGNALANIVTTMRAMNDGTSQIAAMNEEQSAAVLEITKRNNAIDQLSNETQMIAKKTAESVLGLSKKMEEYRHLFFTINIPFQAQDMIRMAITDHLLWKWKVYNMILGLEHIEEVTSYKQCRLGTWYYGDVPEHIRSLDVFKRIEKPHKEVHECAGRAVEYYKAGDFERAQEEFERLENVSEQVVSLLKQLEASL
;
A
#
# COMPACT_ATOMS: atom_id res chain seq x y z
N ALA A 1 -129.57 -3.02 10.44
CA ALA A 1 -128.68 -2.81 11.60
C ALA A 1 -127.44 -3.77 11.60
N SER A 2 -127.58 -5.05 11.13
CA SER A 2 -126.48 -6.02 11.10
C SER A 2 -125.37 -5.67 10.11
N GLU A 3 -125.71 -5.22 8.90
CA GLU A 3 -124.71 -4.89 7.81
C GLU A 3 -123.86 -3.65 8.17
N VAL A 4 -124.44 -2.62 8.77
CA VAL A 4 -123.75 -1.41 9.20
C VAL A 4 -122.74 -1.73 10.32
N ARG A 5 -123.04 -2.67 11.19
CA ARG A 5 -122.16 -3.11 12.26
C ARG A 5 -120.92 -3.89 11.67
N LYS A 6 -121.18 -4.81 10.74
CA LYS A 6 -120.13 -5.54 10.04
C LYS A 6 -119.19 -4.58 9.23
N LEU A 7 -119.76 -3.61 8.57
CA LEU A 7 -119.01 -2.60 7.81
C LEU A 7 -118.18 -1.73 8.77
N SER A 8 -118.69 -1.38 9.96
CA SER A 8 -117.95 -0.62 10.96
C SER A 8 -116.80 -1.44 11.57
N GLU A 9 -117.02 -2.73 11.86
CA GLU A 9 -115.93 -3.63 12.31
C GLU A 9 -114.85 -3.81 11.26
N HIS A 10 -115.21 -4.04 10.01
CA HIS A 10 -114.23 -4.15 8.90
C HIS A 10 -113.50 -2.86 8.69
N THR A 11 -114.12 -1.69 8.77
CA THR A 11 -113.48 -0.39 8.66
C THR A 11 -112.46 -0.17 9.80
N LYS A 12 -112.84 -0.58 11.02
CA LYS A 12 -111.94 -0.48 12.18
C LYS A 12 -110.75 -1.40 12.06
N GLU A 13 -110.88 -2.58 11.47
CA GLU A 13 -109.82 -3.53 11.20
C GLU A 13 -108.87 -2.96 10.12
N GLN A 14 -109.43 -2.39 9.03
CA GLN A 14 -108.60 -1.73 8.00
C GLN A 14 -107.87 -0.51 8.54
N ILE A 15 -108.45 0.33 9.39
CA ILE A 15 -107.79 1.46 10.04
C ILE A 15 -106.64 0.96 10.94
N SER A 16 -106.84 -0.13 11.66
CA SER A 16 -105.77 -0.77 12.48
C SER A 16 -104.64 -1.25 11.61
N GLN A 17 -104.95 -1.89 10.50
CA GLN A 17 -103.94 -2.33 9.52
C GLN A 17 -103.15 -1.16 8.86
N ILE A 18 -103.89 -0.10 8.51
CA ILE A 18 -103.27 1.13 7.99
C ILE A 18 -102.30 1.74 9.02
N SER A 19 -102.77 1.79 10.31
CA SER A 19 -101.92 2.33 11.38
C SER A 19 -100.65 1.47 11.61
N GLN A 20 -100.76 0.15 11.53
CA GLN A 20 -99.56 -0.74 11.59
C GLN A 20 -98.66 -0.53 10.42
N ASN A 21 -99.15 -0.42 9.17
CA ASN A 21 -98.38 -0.16 8.02
C ASN A 21 -97.68 1.22 8.07
N MET A 22 -98.38 2.25 8.58
CA MET A 22 -97.79 3.56 8.80
C MET A 22 -96.65 3.56 9.82
N ASN A 23 -96.77 2.81 10.89
CA ASN A 23 -95.69 2.62 11.90
C ASN A 23 -94.51 1.87 11.31
N ALA A 24 -94.76 0.83 10.52
CA ALA A 24 -93.72 0.09 9.81
C ALA A 24 -92.99 0.99 8.79
N LEU A 25 -93.73 1.74 8.01
CA LEU A 25 -93.18 2.73 7.07
C LEU A 25 -92.36 3.80 7.78
N ARG A 26 -92.75 4.28 8.92
CA ARG A 26 -92.00 5.24 9.73
C ARG A 26 -90.73 4.63 10.23
N SER A 27 -90.73 3.40 10.74
CA SER A 27 -89.53 2.70 11.19
C SER A 27 -88.54 2.49 10.07
N VAL A 28 -88.99 2.04 8.88
CA VAL A 28 -88.11 1.88 7.69
C VAL A 28 -87.55 3.21 7.24
N SER A 29 -88.37 4.30 7.30
CA SER A 29 -87.85 5.64 6.92
C SER A 29 -86.75 6.14 7.88
N GLU A 30 -86.91 5.92 9.19
CA GLU A 30 -85.89 6.25 10.21
C GLU A 30 -84.62 5.44 10.01
N GLN A 31 -84.72 4.15 9.63
CA GLN A 31 -83.62 3.31 9.31
C GLN A 31 -82.88 3.81 8.06
N VAL A 32 -83.60 4.11 6.97
CA VAL A 32 -82.99 4.65 5.72
C VAL A 32 -82.25 5.96 5.99
N VAL A 33 -82.86 6.86 6.81
CA VAL A 33 -82.13 8.11 7.18
C VAL A 33 -80.81 7.80 7.91
N THR A 34 -80.81 6.83 8.83
CA THR A 34 -79.60 6.41 9.55
C THR A 34 -78.51 5.87 8.55
N GLU A 35 -78.96 4.98 7.67
CA GLU A 35 -78.02 4.40 6.62
C GLU A 35 -77.49 5.47 5.67
N ILE A 36 -78.28 6.48 5.32
CA ILE A 36 -77.77 7.62 4.51
C ILE A 36 -76.75 8.41 5.26
N ILE A 37 -76.91 8.68 6.58
CA ILE A 37 -75.91 9.41 7.39
C ILE A 37 -74.64 8.61 7.51
N GLU A 38 -74.68 7.30 7.72
CA GLU A 38 -73.50 6.44 7.78
C GLU A 38 -72.77 6.37 6.42
N THR A 39 -73.56 6.23 5.34
CA THR A 39 -72.99 6.25 3.97
C THR A 39 -72.29 7.57 3.66
N SER A 40 -72.91 8.72 4.07
CA SER A 40 -72.22 10.03 3.90
C SER A 40 -70.89 10.11 4.63
N LYS A 41 -70.82 9.66 5.89
CA LYS A 41 -69.59 9.61 6.66
C LYS A 41 -68.56 8.70 6.02
N PHE A 42 -68.97 7.55 5.44
CA PHE A 42 -68.06 6.67 4.70
C PHE A 42 -67.52 7.30 3.44
N ILE A 43 -68.35 8.06 2.69
CA ILE A 43 -67.94 8.80 1.51
C ILE A 43 -66.90 9.88 1.91
N ASP A 44 -67.16 10.67 2.94
CA ASP A 44 -66.22 11.71 3.41
C ASP A 44 -64.85 11.10 3.74
N LYS A 45 -64.86 9.97 4.51
CA LYS A 45 -63.63 9.26 4.80
C LYS A 45 -62.89 8.75 3.55
N SER A 46 -63.64 8.24 2.57
CA SER A 46 -63.08 7.74 1.32
C SER A 46 -62.44 8.87 0.49
N VAL A 47 -62.98 10.07 0.56
CA VAL A 47 -62.41 11.27 -0.08
C VAL A 47 -61.10 11.65 0.61
N ASP A 48 -61.03 11.63 1.95
CA ASP A 48 -59.82 11.90 2.71
C ASP A 48 -58.70 10.87 2.39
N ASP A 49 -59.05 9.58 2.38
CA ASP A 49 -58.11 8.50 2.01
C ASP A 49 -57.59 8.65 0.57
N ALA A 50 -58.43 9.02 -0.37
CA ALA A 50 -58.08 9.30 -1.74
C ALA A 50 -57.11 10.51 -1.87
N GLN A 51 -57.35 11.57 -1.09
CA GLN A 51 -56.48 12.74 -1.04
C GLN A 51 -55.13 12.39 -0.44
N PHE A 52 -55.09 11.60 0.65
CA PHE A 52 -53.86 11.10 1.24
C PHE A 52 -53.04 10.26 0.23
N ALA A 53 -53.68 9.34 -0.47
CA ALA A 53 -53.04 8.55 -1.51
C ALA A 53 -52.47 9.41 -2.66
N GLY A 54 -53.21 10.43 -3.07
CA GLY A 54 -52.77 11.41 -4.06
C GLY A 54 -51.49 12.14 -3.63
N ASN A 55 -51.44 12.59 -2.39
CA ASN A 55 -50.24 13.26 -1.85
C ASN A 55 -49.04 12.30 -1.74
N ALA A 56 -49.26 11.04 -1.35
CA ALA A 56 -48.20 10.03 -1.32
C ALA A 56 -47.63 9.75 -2.71
N LEU A 57 -48.50 9.65 -3.72
CA LEU A 57 -48.06 9.50 -5.13
C LEU A 57 -47.25 10.69 -5.61
N ALA A 58 -47.63 11.92 -5.28
CA ALA A 58 -46.87 13.12 -5.63
C ALA A 58 -45.44 13.10 -5.04
N ASN A 59 -45.30 12.64 -3.78
CA ASN A 59 -44.00 12.46 -3.13
C ASN A 59 -43.16 11.37 -3.82
N ILE A 60 -43.77 10.25 -4.20
CA ILE A 60 -43.11 9.18 -4.94
C ILE A 60 -42.57 9.72 -6.28
N VAL A 61 -43.35 10.48 -7.04
CA VAL A 61 -42.93 11.07 -8.31
C VAL A 61 -41.71 12.01 -8.10
N THR A 62 -41.76 12.81 -7.05
CA THR A 62 -40.64 13.71 -6.70
C THR A 62 -39.36 12.93 -6.38
N THR A 63 -39.49 11.88 -5.56
CA THR A 63 -38.35 11.00 -5.21
C THR A 63 -37.80 10.27 -6.45
N MET A 64 -38.67 9.80 -7.34
CA MET A 64 -38.25 9.16 -8.59
C MET A 64 -37.48 10.10 -9.52
N ARG A 65 -37.85 11.37 -9.58
CA ARG A 65 -37.08 12.38 -10.33
C ARG A 65 -35.70 12.57 -9.73
N ALA A 66 -35.59 12.78 -8.42
CA ALA A 66 -34.30 12.90 -7.74
C ALA A 66 -33.42 11.65 -7.94
N MET A 67 -34.00 10.46 -7.92
CA MET A 67 -33.30 9.21 -8.17
C MET A 67 -32.79 9.09 -9.62
N ASN A 68 -33.59 9.55 -10.59
CA ASN A 68 -33.16 9.60 -11.99
C ASN A 68 -31.99 10.57 -12.20
N ASP A 69 -32.03 11.75 -11.58
CA ASP A 69 -30.94 12.74 -11.63
C ASP A 69 -29.68 12.17 -10.98
N GLY A 70 -29.81 11.53 -9.82
CA GLY A 70 -28.69 10.84 -9.16
C GLY A 70 -28.09 9.70 -10.00
N THR A 71 -28.93 8.94 -10.69
CA THR A 71 -28.45 7.87 -11.61
C THR A 71 -27.68 8.43 -12.78
N SER A 72 -28.13 9.56 -13.33
CA SER A 72 -27.43 10.25 -14.42
C SER A 72 -26.06 10.78 -13.97
N GLN A 73 -25.95 11.31 -12.74
CA GLN A 73 -24.67 11.72 -12.18
C GLN A 73 -23.72 10.53 -11.96
N ILE A 74 -24.23 9.41 -11.44
CA ILE A 74 -23.43 8.19 -11.28
C ILE A 74 -22.92 7.68 -12.62
N ALA A 75 -23.73 7.74 -13.69
CA ALA A 75 -23.30 7.35 -15.04
C ALA A 75 -22.13 8.23 -15.53
N ALA A 76 -22.23 9.55 -15.37
CA ALA A 76 -21.16 10.48 -15.73
C ALA A 76 -19.88 10.24 -14.91
N MET A 77 -20.00 10.02 -13.59
CA MET A 77 -18.85 9.68 -12.72
C MET A 77 -18.19 8.36 -13.13
N ASN A 78 -18.96 7.36 -13.56
CA ASN A 78 -18.41 6.08 -14.02
C ASN A 78 -17.61 6.25 -15.34
N GLU A 79 -18.04 7.11 -16.24
CA GLU A 79 -17.28 7.43 -17.47
C GLU A 79 -15.95 8.11 -17.12
N GLU A 80 -15.98 9.10 -16.23
CA GLU A 80 -14.77 9.79 -15.76
C GLU A 80 -13.81 8.81 -15.01
N GLN A 81 -14.36 7.96 -14.15
CA GLN A 81 -13.58 6.95 -13.47
C GLN A 81 -12.95 5.94 -14.44
N SER A 82 -13.67 5.53 -15.47
CA SER A 82 -13.14 4.63 -16.51
C SER A 82 -11.98 5.28 -17.27
N ALA A 83 -12.09 6.55 -17.62
CA ALA A 83 -11.01 7.31 -18.25
C ALA A 83 -9.78 7.42 -17.32
N ALA A 84 -9.98 7.70 -16.04
CA ALA A 84 -8.90 7.75 -15.04
C ALA A 84 -8.21 6.38 -14.87
N VAL A 85 -8.95 5.28 -14.85
CA VAL A 85 -8.38 3.92 -14.76
C VAL A 85 -7.53 3.60 -16.00
N LEU A 86 -7.97 3.98 -17.20
CA LEU A 86 -7.18 3.80 -18.42
C LEU A 86 -5.86 4.60 -18.36
N GLU A 87 -5.90 5.83 -17.86
CA GLU A 87 -4.69 6.63 -17.69
C GLU A 87 -3.73 6.04 -16.65
N ILE A 88 -4.25 5.58 -15.51
CA ILE A 88 -3.46 4.88 -14.49
C ILE A 88 -2.79 3.63 -15.10
N THR A 89 -3.52 2.85 -15.87
CA THR A 89 -2.98 1.66 -16.54
C THR A 89 -1.83 2.02 -17.49
N LYS A 90 -1.98 3.08 -18.27
CA LYS A 90 -0.92 3.58 -19.16
C LYS A 90 0.31 4.04 -18.39
N ARG A 91 0.13 4.75 -17.28
CA ARG A 91 1.23 5.20 -16.41
C ARG A 91 1.94 4.01 -15.75
N ASN A 92 1.20 3.00 -15.30
CA ASN A 92 1.79 1.78 -14.73
C ASN A 92 2.67 1.04 -15.74
N ASN A 93 2.22 0.91 -16.99
CA ASN A 93 3.05 0.32 -18.05
C ASN A 93 4.33 1.13 -18.31
N ALA A 94 4.25 2.47 -18.27
CA ALA A 94 5.43 3.32 -18.41
C ALA A 94 6.41 3.17 -17.20
N ILE A 95 5.88 3.04 -15.99
CA ILE A 95 6.67 2.77 -14.78
C ILE A 95 7.38 1.42 -14.90
N ASP A 96 6.70 0.39 -15.38
CA ASP A 96 7.25 -0.95 -15.58
C ASP A 96 8.41 -0.93 -16.59
N GLN A 97 8.22 -0.22 -17.71
CA GLN A 97 9.28 -0.01 -18.70
C GLN A 97 10.48 0.74 -18.10
N LEU A 98 10.23 1.85 -17.38
CA LEU A 98 11.30 2.63 -16.73
C LEU A 98 12.04 1.81 -15.66
N SER A 99 11.33 0.97 -14.91
CA SER A 99 11.93 0.04 -13.94
C SER A 99 12.89 -0.94 -14.61
N ASN A 100 12.48 -1.54 -15.72
CA ASN A 100 13.31 -2.45 -16.51
C ASN A 100 14.54 -1.74 -17.09
N GLU A 101 14.38 -0.52 -17.63
CA GLU A 101 15.49 0.30 -18.13
C GLU A 101 16.47 0.65 -17.00
N THR A 102 15.95 1.03 -15.82
CA THR A 102 16.76 1.35 -14.64
C THR A 102 17.57 0.14 -14.19
N GLN A 103 16.95 -1.05 -14.17
CA GLN A 103 17.62 -2.30 -13.81
C GLN A 103 18.74 -2.65 -14.80
N MET A 104 18.51 -2.44 -16.10
CA MET A 104 19.52 -2.65 -17.13
C MET A 104 20.69 -1.65 -17.01
N ILE A 105 20.40 -0.38 -16.72
CA ILE A 105 21.42 0.65 -16.48
C ILE A 105 22.24 0.32 -15.23
N ALA A 106 21.59 -0.07 -14.13
CA ALA A 106 22.26 -0.48 -12.90
C ALA A 106 23.22 -1.65 -13.15
N LYS A 107 22.78 -2.67 -13.90
CA LYS A 107 23.61 -3.80 -14.28
C LYS A 107 24.83 -3.38 -15.12
N LYS A 108 24.64 -2.57 -16.17
CA LYS A 108 25.74 -2.05 -16.99
C LYS A 108 26.72 -1.20 -16.19
N THR A 109 26.21 -0.40 -15.24
CA THR A 109 27.05 0.40 -14.34
C THR A 109 27.90 -0.51 -13.45
N ALA A 110 27.30 -1.55 -12.85
CA ALA A 110 28.02 -2.52 -12.04
C ALA A 110 29.12 -3.24 -12.85
N GLU A 111 28.81 -3.69 -14.07
CA GLU A 111 29.80 -4.31 -14.98
C GLU A 111 30.96 -3.33 -15.35
N SER A 112 30.63 -2.06 -15.56
CA SER A 112 31.65 -1.04 -15.88
C SER A 112 32.56 -0.75 -14.69
N VAL A 113 31.98 -0.66 -13.47
CA VAL A 113 32.76 -0.48 -12.23
C VAL A 113 33.62 -1.70 -11.95
N LEU A 114 33.12 -2.91 -12.19
CA LEU A 114 33.91 -4.14 -12.08
C LEU A 114 35.10 -4.13 -13.06
N GLY A 115 34.87 -3.74 -14.32
CA GLY A 115 35.91 -3.61 -15.31
C GLY A 115 36.98 -2.57 -14.91
N LEU A 116 36.57 -1.43 -14.35
CA LEU A 116 37.47 -0.42 -13.82
C LEU A 116 38.28 -0.95 -12.61
N SER A 117 37.61 -1.65 -11.70
CA SER A 117 38.24 -2.27 -10.53
C SER A 117 39.36 -3.27 -10.95
N LYS A 118 39.09 -4.12 -11.95
CA LYS A 118 40.07 -5.05 -12.49
C LYS A 118 41.30 -4.33 -13.11
N LYS A 119 41.05 -3.26 -13.86
CA LYS A 119 42.17 -2.45 -14.42
C LYS A 119 42.97 -1.75 -13.33
N MET A 120 42.32 -1.24 -12.28
CA MET A 120 43.04 -0.67 -11.14
C MET A 120 43.89 -1.72 -10.42
N GLU A 121 43.40 -2.97 -10.31
CA GLU A 121 44.17 -4.09 -9.76
C GLU A 121 45.42 -4.40 -10.62
N GLU A 122 45.26 -4.45 -11.95
CA GLU A 122 46.36 -4.64 -12.89
C GLU A 122 47.41 -3.52 -12.77
N TYR A 123 46.99 -2.25 -12.74
CA TYR A 123 47.93 -1.12 -12.56
C TYR A 123 48.62 -1.18 -11.21
N ARG A 124 47.93 -1.53 -10.15
CA ARG A 124 48.54 -1.71 -8.83
C ARG A 124 49.59 -2.81 -8.84
N HIS A 125 49.31 -3.93 -9.49
CA HIS A 125 50.31 -5.01 -9.62
C HIS A 125 51.58 -4.50 -10.32
N LEU A 126 51.42 -3.69 -11.38
CA LEU A 126 52.56 -3.07 -12.06
C LEU A 126 53.42 -2.18 -11.13
N PHE A 127 52.78 -1.39 -10.24
CA PHE A 127 53.50 -0.57 -9.27
C PHE A 127 54.36 -1.40 -8.30
N PHE A 128 53.91 -2.62 -7.93
CA PHE A 128 54.70 -3.50 -7.06
C PHE A 128 55.85 -4.23 -7.78
N THR A 129 55.84 -4.31 -9.09
CA THR A 129 56.94 -4.86 -9.85
C THR A 129 58.10 -3.87 -9.98
N ILE A 130 57.83 -2.57 -9.74
CA ILE A 130 58.84 -1.52 -9.74
C ILE A 130 59.38 -1.43 -8.30
N ASN A 131 60.69 -1.62 -8.13
CA ASN A 131 61.33 -1.60 -6.80
C ASN A 131 61.45 -0.15 -6.25
N ILE A 132 60.32 0.43 -5.87
CA ILE A 132 60.22 1.75 -5.23
C ILE A 132 60.04 1.54 -3.73
N PRO A 133 60.84 2.18 -2.86
CA PRO A 133 60.61 2.13 -1.43
C PRO A 133 59.34 2.90 -1.07
N PHE A 134 58.30 2.19 -0.61
CA PHE A 134 57.06 2.78 -0.16
C PHE A 134 57.22 3.34 1.26
N GLN A 135 56.78 4.58 1.47
CA GLN A 135 56.67 5.18 2.79
C GLN A 135 55.34 4.72 3.46
N ALA A 136 55.24 4.89 4.78
CA ALA A 136 54.03 4.51 5.53
C ALA A 136 52.77 5.19 5.00
N GLN A 137 52.87 6.45 4.55
CA GLN A 137 51.76 7.18 3.93
C GLN A 137 51.27 6.52 2.64
N ASP A 138 52.18 6.03 1.81
CA ASP A 138 51.85 5.36 0.55
C ASP A 138 51.15 4.03 0.83
N MET A 139 51.60 3.29 1.85
CA MET A 139 50.93 2.05 2.32
C MET A 139 49.52 2.31 2.81
N ILE A 140 49.29 3.40 3.55
CA ILE A 140 47.96 3.78 4.04
C ILE A 140 47.06 4.15 2.86
N ARG A 141 47.48 4.94 1.92
CA ARG A 141 46.73 5.31 0.69
C ARG A 141 46.32 4.07 -0.13
N MET A 142 47.28 3.17 -0.30
CA MET A 142 47.01 1.89 -0.98
C MET A 142 46.00 1.05 -0.20
N ALA A 143 46.15 0.96 1.13
CA ALA A 143 45.22 0.22 1.97
C ALA A 143 43.76 0.79 1.90
N ILE A 144 43.59 2.12 1.84
CA ILE A 144 42.30 2.76 1.63
C ILE A 144 41.71 2.33 0.27
N THR A 145 42.50 2.40 -0.79
CA THR A 145 42.06 2.02 -2.14
C THR A 145 41.71 0.52 -2.21
N ASP A 146 42.56 -0.34 -1.64
CA ASP A 146 42.31 -1.78 -1.54
C ASP A 146 41.01 -2.10 -0.84
N HIS A 147 40.76 -1.43 0.24
CA HIS A 147 39.57 -1.66 1.07
C HIS A 147 38.29 -1.30 0.31
N LEU A 148 38.30 -0.18 -0.45
CA LEU A 148 37.20 0.22 -1.29
C LEU A 148 36.95 -0.76 -2.44
N LEU A 149 38.01 -1.17 -3.15
CA LEU A 149 37.92 -2.13 -4.26
C LEU A 149 37.47 -3.51 -3.79
N TRP A 150 37.97 -3.96 -2.64
CA TRP A 150 37.62 -5.24 -2.09
C TRP A 150 36.13 -5.27 -1.64
N LYS A 151 35.62 -4.20 -1.04
CA LYS A 151 34.19 -4.04 -0.75
C LYS A 151 33.33 -4.21 -2.00
N TRP A 152 33.75 -3.58 -3.13
CA TRP A 152 33.08 -3.75 -4.41
C TRP A 152 33.11 -5.18 -4.93
N LYS A 153 34.21 -5.89 -4.74
CA LYS A 153 34.32 -7.30 -5.11
C LYS A 153 33.32 -8.14 -4.33
N VAL A 154 33.21 -7.95 -3.03
CA VAL A 154 32.22 -8.64 -2.19
C VAL A 154 30.79 -8.33 -2.64
N TYR A 155 30.49 -7.07 -2.94
CA TYR A 155 29.19 -6.65 -3.46
C TYR A 155 28.85 -7.35 -4.78
N ASN A 156 29.79 -7.39 -5.73
CA ASN A 156 29.58 -8.06 -7.01
C ASN A 156 29.37 -9.58 -6.85
N MET A 157 30.02 -10.21 -5.88
CA MET A 157 29.78 -11.62 -5.55
C MET A 157 28.33 -11.83 -5.07
N ILE A 158 27.82 -10.97 -4.20
CA ILE A 158 26.43 -11.04 -3.69
C ILE A 158 25.42 -10.74 -4.82
N LEU A 159 25.75 -9.89 -5.77
CA LEU A 159 24.92 -9.65 -6.96
C LEU A 159 25.00 -10.76 -8.02
N GLY A 160 25.86 -11.77 -7.83
CA GLY A 160 26.08 -12.84 -8.81
C GLY A 160 26.81 -12.38 -10.09
N LEU A 161 27.45 -11.21 -10.06
CA LEU A 161 28.22 -10.64 -11.17
C LEU A 161 29.67 -11.13 -11.21
N GLU A 162 30.17 -11.66 -10.11
CA GLU A 162 31.53 -12.18 -9.96
C GLU A 162 31.53 -13.57 -9.30
N HIS A 163 32.59 -14.34 -9.59
CA HIS A 163 32.72 -15.68 -9.00
C HIS A 163 32.90 -15.58 -7.48
N ILE A 164 32.24 -16.48 -6.75
CA ILE A 164 32.34 -16.51 -5.29
C ILE A 164 33.71 -17.10 -4.90
N GLU A 165 34.60 -16.25 -4.41
CA GLU A 165 35.88 -16.63 -3.85
C GLU A 165 35.83 -16.69 -2.32
N GLU A 166 36.83 -17.33 -1.71
CA GLU A 166 37.01 -17.25 -0.26
C GLU A 166 37.42 -15.83 0.15
N VAL A 167 36.80 -15.36 1.24
CA VAL A 167 37.12 -14.05 1.79
C VAL A 167 38.49 -14.13 2.48
N THR A 168 39.44 -13.32 1.98
CA THR A 168 40.79 -13.22 2.55
C THR A 168 40.73 -12.82 4.03
N SER A 169 41.53 -13.48 4.86
CA SER A 169 41.64 -13.13 6.28
C SER A 169 42.17 -11.71 6.49
N TYR A 170 41.65 -11.02 7.51
CA TYR A 170 42.10 -9.67 7.88
C TYR A 170 43.62 -9.56 8.16
N LYS A 171 44.30 -10.66 8.52
CA LYS A 171 45.74 -10.71 8.73
C LYS A 171 46.54 -10.88 7.41
N GLN A 172 45.90 -11.45 6.39
CA GLN A 172 46.55 -11.79 5.13
C GLN A 172 46.28 -10.75 4.03
N CYS A 173 45.33 -9.85 4.22
CA CYS A 173 45.15 -8.73 3.32
C CYS A 173 46.34 -7.76 3.47
N ARG A 174 46.53 -6.84 2.49
CA ARG A 174 47.69 -5.93 2.49
C ARG A 174 47.76 -5.07 3.74
N LEU A 175 46.61 -4.50 4.17
CA LEU A 175 46.56 -3.74 5.42
C LEU A 175 46.97 -4.61 6.62
N GLY A 176 46.45 -5.83 6.71
CA GLY A 176 46.81 -6.74 7.78
C GLY A 176 48.27 -7.13 7.76
N THR A 177 48.81 -7.49 6.58
CA THR A 177 50.24 -7.82 6.43
C THR A 177 51.16 -6.67 6.88
N TRP A 178 50.80 -5.43 6.50
CA TRP A 178 51.50 -4.25 6.95
C TRP A 178 51.32 -4.01 8.45
N TYR A 179 50.07 -4.05 8.96
CA TYR A 179 49.69 -3.75 10.35
C TYR A 179 50.41 -4.67 11.36
N TYR A 180 50.53 -5.95 11.02
CA TYR A 180 51.20 -6.94 11.87
C TYR A 180 52.66 -7.16 11.54
N GLY A 181 53.19 -6.53 10.45
CA GLY A 181 54.56 -6.61 9.99
C GLY A 181 55.48 -5.54 10.59
N ASP A 182 56.50 -5.11 9.84
CA ASP A 182 57.52 -4.16 10.30
C ASP A 182 57.01 -2.71 10.20
N VAL A 183 56.10 -2.32 11.10
CA VAL A 183 55.66 -0.93 11.23
C VAL A 183 56.59 -0.21 12.22
N PRO A 184 57.12 1.00 11.86
CA PRO A 184 57.97 1.80 12.75
C PRO A 184 57.26 2.08 14.09
N GLU A 185 58.03 2.00 15.19
CA GLU A 185 57.47 2.11 16.56
C GLU A 185 56.73 3.43 16.81
N HIS A 186 57.19 4.54 16.23
CA HIS A 186 56.53 5.83 16.34
C HIS A 186 55.11 5.82 15.75
N ILE A 187 54.85 5.00 14.71
CA ILE A 187 53.49 4.81 14.12
C ILE A 187 52.69 3.84 14.96
N ARG A 188 53.29 2.71 15.38
CA ARG A 188 52.65 1.67 16.16
C ARG A 188 52.16 2.18 17.52
N SER A 189 52.85 3.16 18.09
CA SER A 189 52.48 3.76 19.38
C SER A 189 51.25 4.69 19.30
N LEU A 190 50.90 5.18 18.11
CA LEU A 190 49.73 6.09 17.91
C LEU A 190 48.42 5.41 18.29
N ASP A 191 47.56 6.12 19.02
CA ASP A 191 46.27 5.62 19.42
C ASP A 191 45.36 5.31 18.19
N VAL A 192 45.42 6.18 17.18
CA VAL A 192 44.67 5.97 15.93
C VAL A 192 45.08 4.68 15.23
N PHE A 193 46.38 4.29 15.24
CA PHE A 193 46.84 3.05 14.68
C PHE A 193 46.21 1.85 15.40
N LYS A 194 46.24 1.81 16.73
CA LYS A 194 45.68 0.73 17.53
C LYS A 194 44.16 0.55 17.33
N ARG A 195 43.48 1.66 17.09
CA ARG A 195 42.02 1.65 16.87
C ARG A 195 41.60 1.04 15.55
N ILE A 196 42.47 0.88 14.57
CA ILE A 196 42.16 0.30 13.25
C ILE A 196 41.86 -1.20 13.37
N GLU A 197 42.51 -1.93 14.25
CA GLU A 197 42.45 -3.40 14.31
C GLU A 197 41.02 -3.96 14.42
N LYS A 198 40.26 -3.46 15.38
CA LYS A 198 38.92 -3.99 15.68
C LYS A 198 37.95 -3.81 14.50
N PRO A 199 37.74 -2.60 13.95
CA PRO A 199 36.87 -2.42 12.80
C PRO A 199 37.38 -3.11 11.53
N HIS A 200 38.70 -3.16 11.31
CA HIS A 200 39.27 -3.89 10.18
C HIS A 200 38.96 -5.39 10.23
N LYS A 201 39.09 -6.02 11.39
CA LYS A 201 38.72 -7.42 11.61
C LYS A 201 37.20 -7.61 11.34
N GLU A 202 36.35 -6.74 11.88
CA GLU A 202 34.89 -6.81 11.74
C GLU A 202 34.47 -6.72 10.26
N VAL A 203 35.12 -5.89 9.43
CA VAL A 203 34.85 -5.81 7.98
C VAL A 203 35.03 -7.19 7.32
N HIS A 204 36.12 -7.88 7.59
CA HIS A 204 36.38 -9.20 7.01
C HIS A 204 35.41 -10.27 7.53
N GLU A 205 35.02 -10.20 8.78
CA GLU A 205 34.01 -11.10 9.37
C GLU A 205 32.62 -10.89 8.77
N CYS A 206 32.18 -9.64 8.59
CA CYS A 206 30.92 -9.31 7.91
C CYS A 206 30.93 -9.81 6.48
N ALA A 207 32.01 -9.59 5.73
CA ALA A 207 32.15 -10.09 4.37
C ALA A 207 32.06 -11.62 4.28
N GLY A 208 32.71 -12.32 5.22
CA GLY A 208 32.62 -13.78 5.28
C GLY A 208 31.19 -14.26 5.50
N ARG A 209 30.48 -13.67 6.47
CA ARG A 209 29.08 -14.00 6.71
C ARG A 209 28.18 -13.66 5.54
N ALA A 210 28.34 -12.50 4.92
CA ALA A 210 27.57 -12.10 3.75
C ALA A 210 27.69 -13.11 2.60
N VAL A 211 28.93 -13.55 2.32
CA VAL A 211 29.20 -14.56 1.29
C VAL A 211 28.63 -15.94 1.69
N GLU A 212 28.72 -16.33 2.95
CA GLU A 212 28.14 -17.58 3.43
C GLU A 212 26.62 -17.60 3.33
N TYR A 213 25.94 -16.52 3.72
CA TYR A 213 24.48 -16.40 3.59
C TYR A 213 24.06 -16.41 2.10
N TYR A 214 24.81 -15.73 1.24
CA TYR A 214 24.53 -15.76 -0.20
C TYR A 214 24.64 -17.18 -0.78
N LYS A 215 25.71 -17.93 -0.41
CA LYS A 215 25.88 -19.34 -0.81
C LYS A 215 24.74 -20.24 -0.32
N ALA A 216 24.19 -19.95 0.86
CA ALA A 216 23.05 -20.66 1.42
C ALA A 216 21.70 -20.27 0.79
N GLY A 217 21.65 -19.26 -0.09
CA GLY A 217 20.41 -18.73 -0.70
C GLY A 217 19.63 -17.77 0.21
N ASP A 218 20.20 -17.35 1.32
CA ASP A 218 19.63 -16.38 2.25
C ASP A 218 20.07 -14.96 1.87
N PHE A 219 19.43 -14.43 0.84
CA PHE A 219 19.81 -13.15 0.25
C PHE A 219 19.51 -11.97 1.17
N GLU A 220 18.51 -12.07 2.03
CA GLU A 220 18.13 -11.02 2.98
C GLU A 220 19.24 -10.83 4.01
N ARG A 221 19.69 -11.92 4.67
CA ARG A 221 20.82 -11.84 5.61
C ARG A 221 22.14 -11.50 4.95
N ALA A 222 22.35 -11.93 3.71
CA ALA A 222 23.55 -11.54 2.96
C ALA A 222 23.60 -10.02 2.75
N GLN A 223 22.46 -9.41 2.44
CA GLN A 223 22.34 -7.96 2.28
C GLN A 223 22.53 -7.22 3.62
N GLU A 224 21.92 -7.68 4.71
CA GLU A 224 22.10 -7.10 6.05
C GLU A 224 23.57 -7.08 6.48
N GLU A 225 24.28 -8.21 6.30
CA GLU A 225 25.72 -8.27 6.63
C GLU A 225 26.58 -7.40 5.71
N PHE A 226 26.17 -7.21 4.46
CA PHE A 226 26.85 -6.29 3.56
C PHE A 226 26.66 -4.83 3.98
N GLU A 227 25.45 -4.41 4.37
CA GLU A 227 25.18 -3.07 4.91
C GLU A 227 26.00 -2.80 6.18
N ARG A 228 26.13 -3.82 7.03
CA ARG A 228 26.98 -3.73 8.20
C ARG A 228 28.45 -3.58 7.83
N LEU A 229 28.92 -4.35 6.83
CA LEU A 229 30.26 -4.22 6.26
C LEU A 229 30.50 -2.79 5.77
N GLU A 230 29.54 -2.16 5.07
CA GLU A 230 29.69 -0.79 4.57
C GLU A 230 29.94 0.20 5.72
N ASN A 231 29.10 0.14 6.76
CA ASN A 231 29.21 1.02 7.92
C ASN A 231 30.56 0.87 8.65
N VAL A 232 31.04 -0.36 8.83
CA VAL A 232 32.32 -0.62 9.49
C VAL A 232 33.51 -0.25 8.57
N SER A 233 33.37 -0.46 7.27
CA SER A 233 34.33 -0.07 6.25
C SER A 233 34.60 1.45 6.26
N GLU A 234 33.57 2.27 6.40
CA GLU A 234 33.72 3.72 6.52
C GLU A 234 34.53 4.13 7.75
N GLN A 235 34.37 3.39 8.87
CA GLN A 235 35.16 3.61 10.08
C GLN A 235 36.64 3.30 9.84
N VAL A 236 36.94 2.20 9.16
CA VAL A 236 38.34 1.84 8.80
C VAL A 236 38.96 2.91 7.93
N VAL A 237 38.28 3.35 6.87
CA VAL A 237 38.76 4.39 5.97
C VAL A 237 38.98 5.72 6.71
N SER A 238 38.06 6.09 7.61
CA SER A 238 38.20 7.30 8.44
C SER A 238 39.45 7.23 9.35
N LEU A 239 39.67 6.09 10.01
CA LEU A 239 40.83 5.89 10.86
C LEU A 239 42.17 5.89 10.06
N LEU A 240 42.16 5.27 8.89
CA LEU A 240 43.32 5.30 7.99
C LEU A 240 43.66 6.73 7.52
N LYS A 241 42.66 7.56 7.19
CA LYS A 241 42.87 8.97 6.84
C LYS A 241 43.38 9.79 8.05
N GLN A 242 42.88 9.50 9.26
CA GLN A 242 43.41 10.14 10.48
C GLN A 242 44.86 9.73 10.73
N LEU A 243 45.20 8.47 10.52
CA LEU A 243 46.59 7.99 10.62
C LEU A 243 47.49 8.66 9.60
N GLU A 244 47.06 8.74 8.33
CA GLU A 244 47.80 9.45 7.25
C GLU A 244 48.08 10.90 7.63
N ALA A 245 47.10 11.62 8.18
CA ALA A 245 47.26 13.01 8.61
C ALA A 245 48.16 13.19 9.83
N SER A 246 48.47 12.12 10.56
CA SER A 246 49.33 12.12 11.74
C SER A 246 50.80 11.81 11.45
N LEU A 247 51.10 11.45 10.19
CA LEU A 247 52.45 11.14 9.69
C LEU A 247 53.00 12.26 8.81
#